data_5a1bc855e714a6e01bd26931bc7c1007
#
_entry.id   5a1bc855e714a6e01bd26931bc7c1007
#
_cell.length_a   1.000
_cell.length_b   1.000
_cell.length_c   1.000
_cell.angle_alpha   90.00
_cell.angle_beta   90.00
_cell.angle_gamma   90.00
#
_symmetry.space_group_name_H-M   'P 1'
#
loop_
_entity.id
_entity.type
_entity.pdbx_description
1 polymer ?
#
loop_
_entity_poly.entity_id
_entity_poly.type
_entity_poly.pdbx_seq_one_letter_code
_entity_poly.pdbx_strand_id
1 'polypeptide(L)'
;MSVLEFISSLLKSLAWPLFFILLILIFREQFKQIFNAVISIKIGGVEVQLADRLKAVRKDSEIFSFQPDMRLERIAEISPILAIKDAWDKFELIVQEKIRELNIERAGRMQMNELFGLLKMNRLISDDEMGMLINLRSIRNALVHKPSYNVSREEAVNYAKLIHSIANKIEDFKK
;
A
#
# COMPACT_ATOMS: atom_id res chain seq x y z
N MET A 1 34.90 -39.61 -30.97
CA MET A 1 34.97 -39.22 -29.56
C MET A 1 35.27 -40.46 -28.75
N SER A 2 36.36 -40.47 -28.02
CA SER A 2 36.67 -41.60 -27.13
C SER A 2 35.71 -41.55 -25.90
N VAL A 3 35.43 -42.70 -25.30
CA VAL A 3 34.58 -42.79 -24.09
C VAL A 3 35.11 -41.89 -22.98
N LEU A 4 36.43 -41.72 -22.90
CA LEU A 4 37.11 -40.84 -21.96
C LEU A 4 36.84 -39.36 -22.22
N GLU A 5 36.77 -38.92 -23.47
CA GLU A 5 36.40 -37.53 -23.82
C GLU A 5 34.95 -37.22 -23.50
N PHE A 6 34.05 -38.19 -23.72
CA PHE A 6 32.64 -38.05 -23.37
C PHE A 6 32.45 -37.90 -21.84
N ILE A 7 33.10 -38.76 -21.06
CA ILE A 7 33.04 -38.71 -19.59
C ILE A 7 33.62 -37.39 -19.07
N SER A 8 34.76 -36.94 -19.62
CA SER A 8 35.36 -35.65 -19.23
C SER A 8 34.48 -34.46 -19.55
N SER A 9 33.82 -34.46 -20.71
CA SER A 9 32.86 -33.43 -21.09
C SER A 9 31.63 -33.41 -20.18
N LEU A 10 31.12 -34.58 -19.82
CA LEU A 10 29.96 -34.74 -18.93
C LEU A 10 30.28 -34.26 -17.52
N LEU A 11 31.46 -34.59 -16.97
CA LEU A 11 31.94 -34.12 -15.69
C LEU A 11 32.10 -32.60 -15.66
N LYS A 12 32.66 -32.00 -16.68
CA LYS A 12 32.81 -30.54 -16.82
C LYS A 12 31.46 -29.84 -16.89
N SER A 13 30.48 -30.41 -17.59
CA SER A 13 29.14 -29.83 -17.71
C SER A 13 28.34 -29.94 -16.40
N LEU A 14 28.52 -31.04 -15.65
CA LEU A 14 27.82 -31.28 -14.38
C LEU A 14 28.50 -30.64 -13.17
N ALA A 15 29.79 -30.31 -13.25
CA ALA A 15 30.54 -29.73 -12.13
C ALA A 15 29.90 -28.44 -11.62
N TRP A 16 29.45 -27.57 -12.50
CA TRP A 16 28.84 -26.31 -12.14
C TRP A 16 27.46 -26.45 -11.47
N PRO A 17 26.50 -27.21 -12.00
CA PRO A 17 25.23 -27.45 -11.30
C PRO A 17 25.41 -28.17 -9.95
N LEU A 18 26.31 -29.16 -9.88
CA LEU A 18 26.61 -29.86 -8.64
C LEU A 18 27.21 -28.95 -7.58
N PHE A 19 28.10 -28.04 -7.97
CA PHE A 19 28.66 -27.03 -7.08
C PHE A 19 27.55 -26.13 -6.47
N PHE A 20 26.61 -25.65 -7.28
CA PHE A 20 25.49 -24.84 -6.79
C PHE A 20 24.56 -25.63 -5.87
N ILE A 21 24.26 -26.90 -6.20
CA ILE A 21 23.44 -27.75 -5.33
C ILE A 21 24.15 -27.95 -3.99
N LEU A 22 25.44 -28.24 -4.02
CA LEU A 22 26.25 -28.41 -2.81
C LEU A 22 26.27 -27.13 -1.97
N LEU A 23 26.44 -25.96 -2.61
CA LEU A 23 26.45 -24.67 -1.96
C LEU A 23 25.08 -24.38 -1.29
N ILE A 24 23.98 -24.65 -1.97
CA ILE A 24 22.63 -24.52 -1.41
C ILE A 24 22.43 -25.48 -0.23
N LEU A 25 22.92 -26.71 -0.31
CA LEU A 25 22.81 -27.69 0.77
C LEU A 25 23.64 -27.31 2.00
N ILE A 26 24.86 -26.79 1.81
CA ILE A 26 25.73 -26.33 2.90
C ILE A 26 25.14 -25.10 3.58
N PHE A 27 24.64 -24.16 2.81
CA PHE A 27 24.11 -22.88 3.31
C PHE A 27 22.59 -22.89 3.55
N ARG A 28 21.91 -24.03 3.44
CA ARG A 28 20.46 -24.12 3.52
C ARG A 28 19.87 -23.50 4.80
N GLU A 29 20.55 -23.66 5.94
CA GLU A 29 20.08 -23.11 7.22
C GLU A 29 20.28 -21.56 7.26
N GLN A 30 21.38 -21.07 6.70
CA GLN A 30 21.62 -19.63 6.55
C GLN A 30 20.62 -19.02 5.58
N PHE A 31 20.32 -19.68 4.46
CA PHE A 31 19.27 -19.24 3.54
C PHE A 31 17.90 -19.25 4.20
N LYS A 32 17.53 -20.27 4.98
CA LYS A 32 16.28 -20.27 5.75
C LYS A 32 16.24 -19.13 6.76
N GLN A 33 17.32 -18.88 7.48
CA GLN A 33 17.38 -17.78 8.45
C GLN A 33 17.23 -16.41 7.76
N ILE A 34 17.91 -16.19 6.63
CA ILE A 34 17.80 -14.96 5.84
C ILE A 34 16.38 -14.84 5.27
N PHE A 35 15.82 -15.91 4.69
CA PHE A 35 14.46 -15.92 4.18
C PHE A 35 13.42 -15.66 5.27
N ASN A 36 13.55 -16.31 6.44
CA ASN A 36 12.67 -16.07 7.58
C ASN A 36 12.86 -14.68 8.17
N ALA A 37 14.09 -14.16 8.25
CA ALA A 37 14.36 -12.78 8.67
C ALA A 37 13.77 -11.76 7.70
N VAL A 38 13.91 -11.95 6.38
CA VAL A 38 13.32 -11.08 5.37
C VAL A 38 11.79 -11.16 5.38
N ILE A 39 11.22 -12.35 5.57
CA ILE A 39 9.77 -12.53 5.72
C ILE A 39 9.29 -11.92 7.04
N SER A 40 10.00 -12.15 8.16
CA SER A 40 9.65 -11.58 9.48
C SER A 40 9.75 -10.07 9.50
N ILE A 41 10.76 -9.48 8.86
CA ILE A 41 10.90 -8.02 8.69
C ILE A 41 9.76 -7.47 7.81
N LYS A 42 9.40 -8.17 6.72
CA LYS A 42 8.24 -7.77 5.90
C LYS A 42 6.91 -7.95 6.61
N ILE A 43 6.72 -9.01 7.38
CA ILE A 43 5.45 -9.35 8.01
C ILE A 43 5.28 -8.60 9.34
N GLY A 44 6.25 -8.66 10.24
CA GLY A 44 6.22 -7.95 11.52
C GLY A 44 6.39 -6.45 11.37
N GLY A 45 7.30 -6.01 10.49
CA GLY A 45 7.52 -4.59 10.20
C GLY A 45 6.30 -3.91 9.56
N VAL A 46 5.52 -4.62 8.74
CA VAL A 46 4.27 -4.08 8.16
C VAL A 46 3.18 -3.95 9.22
N GLU A 47 3.07 -4.89 10.16
CA GLU A 47 2.08 -4.82 11.25
C GLU A 47 2.39 -3.68 12.22
N VAL A 48 3.63 -3.54 12.64
CA VAL A 48 4.07 -2.43 13.51
C VAL A 48 3.89 -1.09 12.78
N GLN A 49 4.33 -1.00 11.53
CA GLN A 49 4.15 0.21 10.73
C GLN A 49 2.66 0.53 10.48
N LEU A 50 1.82 -0.48 10.28
CA LEU A 50 0.40 -0.27 10.09
C LEU A 50 -0.26 0.24 11.37
N ALA A 51 0.06 -0.35 12.53
CA ALA A 51 -0.43 0.12 13.82
C ALA A 51 0.02 1.56 14.12
N ASP A 52 1.29 1.90 13.85
CA ASP A 52 1.82 3.25 14.06
C ASP A 52 1.17 4.25 13.09
N ARG A 53 0.94 3.87 11.84
CA ARG A 53 0.24 4.70 10.85
C ARG A 53 -1.23 4.93 11.24
N LEU A 54 -1.92 3.92 11.74
CA LEU A 54 -3.30 4.07 12.22
C LEU A 54 -3.37 4.96 13.46
N LYS A 55 -2.37 4.89 14.36
CA LYS A 55 -2.27 5.83 15.50
C LYS A 55 -2.03 7.28 15.03
N ALA A 56 -1.17 7.48 14.02
CA ALA A 56 -0.96 8.80 13.42
C ALA A 56 -2.26 9.33 12.80
N VAL A 57 -2.98 8.50 12.05
CA VAL A 57 -4.31 8.82 11.49
C VAL A 57 -5.29 9.27 12.59
N ARG A 58 -5.29 8.61 13.74
CA ARG A 58 -6.12 9.01 14.88
C ARG A 58 -5.78 10.42 15.37
N LYS A 59 -4.49 10.71 15.56
CA LYS A 59 -4.03 12.02 16.00
C LYS A 59 -4.39 13.13 15.02
N ASP A 60 -4.19 12.86 13.72
CA ASP A 60 -4.48 13.83 12.66
C ASP A 60 -5.99 14.05 12.49
N SER A 61 -6.83 13.01 12.70
CA SER A 61 -8.28 13.11 12.58
C SER A 61 -8.96 13.96 13.68
N GLU A 62 -8.31 14.13 14.83
CA GLU A 62 -8.80 15.01 15.91
C GLU A 62 -8.79 16.49 15.50
N ILE A 63 -7.98 16.86 14.51
CA ILE A 63 -7.85 18.24 13.99
C ILE A 63 -9.01 18.58 13.03
N PHE A 64 -9.65 17.59 12.43
CA PHE A 64 -10.72 17.78 11.45
C PHE A 64 -12.11 17.61 12.07
N SER A 65 -12.96 18.64 11.92
CA SER A 65 -14.32 18.69 12.47
C SER A 65 -15.37 17.92 11.64
N PHE A 66 -14.96 16.94 10.84
CA PHE A 66 -15.89 16.16 10.02
C PHE A 66 -16.75 15.24 10.89
N GLN A 67 -18.09 15.35 10.74
CA GLN A 67 -19.01 14.39 11.33
C GLN A 67 -19.24 13.24 10.33
N PRO A 68 -18.95 11.99 10.71
CA PRO A 68 -19.15 10.85 9.82
C PRO A 68 -20.66 10.70 9.52
N ASP A 69 -20.96 10.38 8.27
CA ASP A 69 -22.30 9.99 7.85
C ASP A 69 -22.74 8.70 8.58
N MET A 70 -24.00 8.62 8.99
CA MET A 70 -24.58 7.42 9.61
C MET A 70 -24.36 6.14 8.80
N ARG A 71 -24.26 6.27 7.47
CA ARG A 71 -23.94 5.14 6.58
C ARG A 71 -22.53 4.63 6.81
N LEU A 72 -21.55 5.52 6.93
CA LEU A 72 -20.16 5.16 7.18
C LEU A 72 -20.02 4.46 8.55
N GLU A 73 -20.68 4.98 9.57
CA GLU A 73 -20.67 4.37 10.90
C GLU A 73 -21.22 2.95 10.89
N ARG A 74 -22.35 2.73 10.21
CA ARG A 74 -22.94 1.38 10.04
C ARG A 74 -22.01 0.43 9.29
N ILE A 75 -21.36 0.89 8.23
CA ILE A 75 -20.40 0.06 7.48
C ILE A 75 -19.22 -0.29 8.40
N ALA A 76 -18.72 0.67 9.19
CA ALA A 76 -17.60 0.45 10.11
C ALA A 76 -17.96 -0.50 11.28
N GLU A 77 -19.24 -0.55 11.70
CA GLU A 77 -19.73 -1.53 12.68
C GLU A 77 -19.74 -2.95 12.12
N ILE A 78 -20.15 -3.12 10.85
CA ILE A 78 -20.23 -4.43 10.21
C ILE A 78 -18.83 -4.92 9.79
N SER A 79 -18.07 -4.04 9.18
CA SER A 79 -16.71 -4.34 8.69
C SER A 79 -15.86 -3.08 8.60
N PRO A 80 -14.96 -2.86 9.57
CA PRO A 80 -14.05 -1.72 9.55
C PRO A 80 -13.21 -1.65 8.26
N ILE A 81 -12.74 -2.79 7.74
CA ILE A 81 -11.96 -2.86 6.50
C ILE A 81 -12.82 -2.41 5.30
N LEU A 82 -14.09 -2.78 5.27
CA LEU A 82 -15.00 -2.34 4.20
C LEU A 82 -15.25 -0.83 4.25
N ALA A 83 -15.33 -0.23 5.43
CA ALA A 83 -15.46 1.21 5.60
C ALA A 83 -14.25 1.98 5.06
N ILE A 84 -13.03 1.48 5.34
CA ILE A 84 -11.79 2.03 4.78
C ILE A 84 -11.79 1.94 3.25
N LYS A 85 -12.19 0.78 2.73
CA LYS A 85 -12.26 0.58 1.28
C LYS A 85 -13.30 1.50 0.62
N ASP A 86 -14.52 1.59 1.15
CA ASP A 86 -15.59 2.46 0.61
C ASP A 86 -15.17 3.94 0.62
N ALA A 87 -14.55 4.40 1.70
CA ALA A 87 -14.03 5.76 1.79
C ALA A 87 -12.95 6.05 0.74
N TRP A 88 -12.03 5.10 0.54
CA TRP A 88 -10.98 5.24 -0.44
C TRP A 88 -11.52 5.20 -1.89
N ASP A 89 -12.40 4.27 -2.23
CA ASP A 89 -12.96 4.13 -3.56
C ASP A 89 -13.74 5.41 -3.97
N LYS A 90 -14.47 6.03 -3.04
CA LYS A 90 -15.13 7.33 -3.26
C LYS A 90 -14.12 8.45 -3.51
N PHE A 91 -13.06 8.51 -2.72
CA PHE A 91 -11.98 9.48 -2.90
C PHE A 91 -11.32 9.34 -4.28
N GLU A 92 -11.04 8.11 -4.73
CA GLU A 92 -10.49 7.87 -6.07
C GLU A 92 -11.39 8.44 -7.17
N LEU A 93 -12.71 8.29 -7.05
CA LEU A 93 -13.66 8.85 -8.02
C LEU A 93 -13.60 10.38 -8.05
N ILE A 94 -13.59 11.04 -6.88
CA ILE A 94 -13.48 12.51 -6.77
C ILE A 94 -12.17 13.00 -7.41
N VAL A 95 -11.06 12.35 -7.11
CA VAL A 95 -9.76 12.70 -7.72
C VAL A 95 -9.80 12.56 -9.23
N GLN A 96 -10.32 11.45 -9.75
CA GLN A 96 -10.41 11.22 -11.19
C GLN A 96 -11.32 12.24 -11.89
N GLU A 97 -12.42 12.62 -11.25
CA GLU A 97 -13.32 13.64 -11.79
C GLU A 97 -12.66 15.01 -11.80
N LYS A 98 -11.99 15.39 -10.71
CA LYS A 98 -11.27 16.66 -10.63
C LYS A 98 -10.15 16.79 -11.67
N ILE A 99 -9.40 15.72 -11.88
CA ILE A 99 -8.35 15.69 -12.91
C ILE A 99 -8.94 15.79 -14.33
N ARG A 100 -10.13 15.21 -14.57
CA ARG A 100 -10.85 15.40 -15.85
C ARG A 100 -11.27 16.87 -16.06
N GLU A 101 -11.78 17.53 -15.01
CA GLU A 101 -12.10 18.97 -15.05
C GLU A 101 -10.88 19.83 -15.39
N LEU A 102 -9.67 19.41 -15.01
CA LEU A 102 -8.42 20.07 -15.35
C LEU A 102 -7.96 19.83 -16.81
N ASN A 103 -8.73 19.09 -17.61
CA ASN A 103 -8.45 18.72 -19.01
C ASN A 103 -7.08 18.02 -19.21
N ILE A 104 -6.69 17.16 -18.28
CA ILE A 104 -5.45 16.38 -18.37
C ILE A 104 -5.76 15.05 -19.10
N GLU A 105 -5.53 15.02 -20.41
CA GLU A 105 -5.90 13.90 -21.30
C GLU A 105 -5.35 12.53 -20.90
N ARG A 106 -4.26 12.46 -20.14
CA ARG A 106 -3.61 11.20 -19.73
C ARG A 106 -4.08 10.64 -18.39
N ALA A 107 -4.98 11.32 -17.70
CA ALA A 107 -5.37 10.98 -16.31
C ALA A 107 -5.89 9.53 -16.15
N GLY A 108 -6.62 8.99 -17.11
CA GLY A 108 -7.19 7.64 -17.05
C GLY A 108 -6.17 6.49 -17.11
N ARG A 109 -4.89 6.79 -17.38
CA ARG A 109 -3.78 5.81 -17.43
C ARG A 109 -2.75 6.01 -16.33
N MET A 110 -2.93 7.04 -15.51
CA MET A 110 -1.98 7.41 -14.45
C MET A 110 -2.21 6.59 -13.19
N GLN A 111 -1.12 6.28 -12.51
CA GLN A 111 -1.21 5.69 -11.18
C GLN A 111 -1.62 6.75 -10.15
N MET A 112 -2.25 6.32 -9.04
CA MET A 112 -2.73 7.24 -8.01
C MET A 112 -1.65 8.19 -7.46
N ASN A 113 -0.40 7.75 -7.33
CA ASN A 113 0.70 8.63 -6.90
C ASN A 113 1.01 9.74 -7.90
N GLU A 114 0.86 9.48 -9.20
CA GLU A 114 1.02 10.48 -10.25
C GLU A 114 -0.13 11.50 -10.19
N LEU A 115 -1.36 11.02 -9.92
CA LEU A 115 -2.52 11.89 -9.72
C LEU A 115 -2.33 12.80 -8.50
N PHE A 116 -1.76 12.31 -7.39
CA PHE A 116 -1.42 13.16 -6.24
C PHE A 116 -0.39 14.24 -6.61
N GLY A 117 0.60 13.90 -7.44
CA GLY A 117 1.54 14.88 -7.98
C GLY A 117 0.85 15.99 -8.78
N LEU A 118 -0.13 15.64 -9.62
CA LEU A 118 -0.92 16.60 -10.38
C LEU A 118 -1.80 17.47 -9.48
N LEU A 119 -2.46 16.91 -8.48
CA LEU A 119 -3.23 17.68 -7.49
C LEU A 119 -2.35 18.71 -6.78
N LYS A 120 -1.14 18.31 -6.37
CA LYS A 120 -0.16 19.21 -5.75
C LYS A 120 0.31 20.29 -6.72
N MET A 121 0.68 19.93 -7.95
CA MET A 121 1.11 20.91 -8.97
C MET A 121 0.03 21.98 -9.25
N ASN A 122 -1.23 21.57 -9.20
CA ASN A 122 -2.39 22.47 -9.36
C ASN A 122 -2.83 23.14 -8.04
N ARG A 123 -2.07 22.99 -6.94
CA ARG A 123 -2.33 23.58 -5.62
C ARG A 123 -3.65 23.14 -4.96
N LEU A 124 -4.20 22.01 -5.36
CA LEU A 124 -5.39 21.43 -4.74
C LEU A 124 -5.08 20.79 -3.39
N ILE A 125 -3.86 20.29 -3.23
CA ILE A 125 -3.37 19.71 -1.96
C ILE A 125 -1.98 20.26 -1.61
N SER A 126 -1.70 20.31 -0.31
CA SER A 126 -0.38 20.69 0.23
C SER A 126 0.60 19.50 0.23
N ASP A 127 1.86 19.75 0.59
CA ASP A 127 2.86 18.70 0.79
C ASP A 127 2.49 17.75 1.92
N ASP A 128 1.96 18.27 3.02
CA ASP A 128 1.52 17.49 4.16
C ASP A 128 0.34 16.59 3.80
N GLU A 129 -0.65 17.12 3.08
CA GLU A 129 -1.80 16.36 2.59
C GLU A 129 -1.38 15.27 1.58
N MET A 130 -0.41 15.56 0.71
CA MET A 130 0.14 14.54 -0.18
C MET A 130 0.82 13.42 0.62
N GLY A 131 1.62 13.75 1.62
CA GLY A 131 2.24 12.77 2.53
C GLY A 131 1.20 11.92 3.26
N MET A 132 0.13 12.56 3.75
CA MET A 132 -1.01 11.90 4.40
C MET A 132 -1.70 10.93 3.43
N LEU A 133 -2.01 11.35 2.20
CA LEU A 133 -2.64 10.50 1.18
C LEU A 133 -1.79 9.27 0.82
N ILE A 134 -0.47 9.42 0.72
CA ILE A 134 0.45 8.30 0.50
C ILE A 134 0.36 7.30 1.65
N ASN A 135 0.30 7.78 2.90
CA ASN A 135 0.15 6.93 4.09
C ASN A 135 -1.21 6.21 4.11
N LEU A 136 -2.30 6.94 3.86
CA LEU A 136 -3.66 6.36 3.82
C LEU A 136 -3.78 5.30 2.72
N ARG A 137 -3.21 5.55 1.53
CA ARG A 137 -3.14 4.55 0.46
C ARG A 137 -2.37 3.30 0.89
N SER A 138 -1.25 3.49 1.58
CA SER A 138 -0.45 2.36 2.08
C SER A 138 -1.21 1.50 3.09
N ILE A 139 -1.98 2.13 4.00
CA ILE A 139 -2.87 1.44 4.96
C ILE A 139 -3.91 0.61 4.19
N ARG A 140 -4.64 1.23 3.26
CA ARG A 140 -5.65 0.56 2.44
C ARG A 140 -5.07 -0.64 1.69
N ASN A 141 -3.91 -0.48 1.05
CA ASN A 141 -3.27 -1.55 0.32
C ASN A 141 -2.81 -2.69 1.24
N ALA A 142 -2.26 -2.38 2.42
CA ALA A 142 -1.87 -3.38 3.40
C ALA A 142 -3.08 -4.22 3.86
N LEU A 143 -4.23 -3.58 4.11
CA LEU A 143 -5.46 -4.26 4.54
C LEU A 143 -6.07 -5.15 3.46
N VAL A 144 -5.98 -4.75 2.19
CA VAL A 144 -6.44 -5.59 1.05
C VAL A 144 -5.58 -6.86 0.93
N HIS A 145 -4.27 -6.75 1.16
CA HIS A 145 -3.36 -7.90 1.05
C HIS A 145 -3.27 -8.75 2.33
N LYS A 146 -3.70 -8.21 3.47
CA LYS A 146 -3.71 -8.89 4.77
C LYS A 146 -5.04 -8.68 5.49
N PRO A 147 -6.11 -9.37 5.06
CA PRO A 147 -7.44 -9.23 5.67
C PRO A 147 -7.50 -9.76 7.12
N SER A 148 -6.47 -10.46 7.60
CA SER A 148 -6.34 -10.91 8.98
C SER A 148 -5.94 -9.82 9.99
N TYR A 149 -5.58 -8.61 9.51
CA TYR A 149 -5.29 -7.49 10.39
C TYR A 149 -6.58 -6.97 11.05
N ASN A 150 -6.58 -6.88 12.37
CA ASN A 150 -7.75 -6.43 13.11
C ASN A 150 -7.76 -4.90 13.19
N VAL A 151 -8.63 -4.28 12.41
CA VAL A 151 -8.90 -2.84 12.44
C VAL A 151 -10.10 -2.60 13.32
N SER A 152 -10.01 -1.67 14.26
CA SER A 152 -11.14 -1.24 15.08
C SER A 152 -12.10 -0.34 14.28
N ARG A 153 -13.36 -0.28 14.72
CA ARG A 153 -14.36 0.68 14.20
C ARG A 153 -13.82 2.11 14.24
N GLU A 154 -13.23 2.51 15.38
CA GLU A 154 -12.70 3.86 15.58
C GLU A 154 -11.61 4.21 14.56
N GLU A 155 -10.67 3.30 14.32
CA GLU A 155 -9.60 3.49 13.31
C GLU A 155 -10.16 3.64 11.90
N ALA A 156 -11.18 2.84 11.54
CA ALA A 156 -11.83 2.94 10.24
C ALA A 156 -12.58 4.28 10.08
N VAL A 157 -13.27 4.73 11.09
CA VAL A 157 -13.98 6.02 11.11
C VAL A 157 -12.97 7.18 10.99
N ASN A 158 -11.87 7.14 11.74
CA ASN A 158 -10.82 8.16 11.69
C ASN A 158 -10.14 8.21 10.33
N TYR A 159 -9.85 7.04 9.73
CA TYR A 159 -9.35 6.96 8.36
C TYR A 159 -10.30 7.65 7.37
N ALA A 160 -11.59 7.33 7.45
CA ALA A 160 -12.58 7.90 6.56
C ALA A 160 -12.75 9.42 6.76
N LYS A 161 -12.66 9.92 8.00
CA LYS A 161 -12.67 11.37 8.29
C LYS A 161 -11.56 12.10 7.54
N LEU A 162 -10.32 11.59 7.58
CA LEU A 162 -9.19 12.20 6.89
C LEU A 162 -9.37 12.19 5.38
N ILE A 163 -9.79 11.05 4.82
CA ILE A 163 -10.05 10.95 3.38
C ILE A 163 -11.12 11.93 2.94
N HIS A 164 -12.26 12.02 3.67
CA HIS A 164 -13.35 12.93 3.32
C HIS A 164 -12.95 14.41 3.45
N SER A 165 -12.13 14.77 4.45
CA SER A 165 -11.68 16.16 4.59
C SER A 165 -10.87 16.63 3.40
N ILE A 166 -9.97 15.76 2.89
CA ILE A 166 -9.16 16.08 1.71
C ILE A 166 -10.03 16.03 0.44
N ALA A 167 -10.95 15.06 0.35
CA ALA A 167 -11.88 14.95 -0.77
C ALA A 167 -12.74 16.22 -0.94
N ASN A 168 -13.36 16.69 0.14
CA ASN A 168 -14.18 17.90 0.13
C ASN A 168 -13.37 19.13 -0.29
N LYS A 169 -12.13 19.26 0.20
CA LYS A 169 -11.24 20.35 -0.23
C LYS A 169 -10.94 20.32 -1.72
N ILE A 170 -10.73 19.12 -2.29
CA ILE A 170 -10.49 18.95 -3.73
C ILE A 170 -11.74 19.28 -4.54
N GLU A 171 -12.92 18.85 -4.07
CA GLU A 171 -14.19 19.04 -4.72
C GLU A 171 -14.61 20.53 -4.72
N ASP A 172 -14.46 21.20 -3.56
CA ASP A 172 -14.81 22.63 -3.39
C ASP A 172 -13.87 23.60 -4.11
N PHE A 173 -12.73 23.11 -4.58
CA PHE A 173 -11.76 23.96 -5.27
C PHE A 173 -12.32 24.42 -6.63
N LYS A 174 -12.81 25.65 -6.68
CA LYS A 174 -13.22 26.33 -7.92
C LYS A 174 -12.03 27.08 -8.49
N LYS A 175 -11.75 26.85 -9.75
CA LYS A 175 -10.71 27.56 -10.51
C LYS A 175 -11.18 28.96 -10.90
#